data_d40924d9832eafbbf6bd1be46b50ce21
#
_entry.id   d40924d9832eafbbf6bd1be46b50ce21
#
_cell.length_a   1.000
_cell.length_b   1.000
_cell.length_c   1.000
_cell.angle_alpha   90.00
_cell.angle_beta   90.00
_cell.angle_gamma   90.00
#
_symmetry.space_group_name_H-M   'P 1'
#
loop_
_entity.id
_entity.type
_entity.pdbx_description
1 polymer ?
#
loop_
_entity_poly.entity_id
_entity_poly.type
_entity_poly.pdbx_seq_one_letter_code
_entity_poly.pdbx_strand_id
1 'polypeptide(L)'
;PYVLEMIYKMRDEMISDPLGRNDFIEGIKNYNQKFYRDVLTGVYNRRYYDEYAKNMTQMNALALIDGDNFGIINEKYGHAAGNIVIYHIAKMIENCIRCSDVLIRYEGDKFLLLMENISSQMFEMKLKRIAEAINNMVLEEYPHIRFSVTIGGVHGVLPLEEAFKEAYQLTEQGKKEKNHVMMKRP
;
A
#
# COMPACT_ATOMS: atom_id res chain seq x y z
N PRO A 1 17.59 -13.88 -14.69
CA PRO A 1 17.80 -15.05 -15.57
C PRO A 1 16.85 -16.19 -15.23
N TYR A 2 16.72 -16.58 -13.95
CA TYR A 2 15.96 -17.74 -13.49
C TYR A 2 14.46 -17.71 -13.84
N VAL A 3 13.83 -16.53 -13.78
CA VAL A 3 12.39 -16.34 -14.09
C VAL A 3 12.12 -16.51 -15.59
N LEU A 4 12.99 -15.97 -16.44
CA LEU A 4 12.90 -16.12 -17.89
C LEU A 4 13.11 -17.58 -18.31
N GLU A 5 14.06 -18.26 -17.70
CA GLU A 5 14.35 -19.67 -17.96
C GLU A 5 13.17 -20.57 -17.54
N MET A 6 12.53 -20.25 -16.39
CA MET A 6 11.33 -20.93 -15.95
C MET A 6 10.14 -20.66 -16.88
N ILE A 7 9.95 -19.43 -17.34
CA ILE A 7 8.91 -19.09 -18.33
C ILE A 7 9.13 -19.81 -19.66
N TYR A 8 10.36 -19.91 -20.15
CA TYR A 8 10.67 -20.64 -21.36
C TYR A 8 10.44 -22.16 -21.20
N LYS A 9 10.84 -22.74 -20.09
CA LYS A 9 10.61 -24.17 -19.79
C LYS A 9 9.12 -24.47 -19.69
N MET A 10 8.36 -23.63 -19.01
CA MET A 10 6.91 -23.76 -18.91
C MET A 10 6.20 -23.54 -20.25
N ARG A 11 6.70 -22.65 -21.13
CA ARG A 11 6.19 -22.49 -22.50
C ARG A 11 6.34 -23.78 -23.33
N ASP A 12 7.48 -24.42 -23.23
CA ASP A 12 7.77 -25.62 -23.99
C ASP A 12 6.94 -26.84 -23.54
N GLU A 13 6.64 -26.90 -22.23
CA GLU A 13 5.69 -27.86 -21.67
C GLU A 13 4.24 -27.60 -22.12
N MET A 14 3.85 -26.32 -22.31
CA MET A 14 2.51 -25.93 -22.80
C MET A 14 2.25 -26.28 -24.26
N ILE A 15 3.28 -26.32 -25.11
CA ILE A 15 3.13 -26.68 -26.52
C ILE A 15 2.77 -28.17 -26.68
N SER A 16 3.12 -28.97 -25.68
CA SER A 16 2.85 -30.40 -25.64
C SER A 16 1.55 -30.81 -24.96
N ASP A 17 0.92 -29.93 -24.15
CA ASP A 17 -0.33 -30.24 -23.43
C ASP A 17 -1.32 -29.07 -23.41
N PRO A 18 -2.36 -29.06 -24.28
CA PRO A 18 -3.40 -28.02 -24.30
C PRO A 18 -4.26 -27.93 -23.03
N LEU A 19 -4.32 -28.99 -22.21
CA LEU A 19 -5.07 -29.02 -20.94
C LEU A 19 -4.29 -28.33 -19.82
N GLY A 20 -2.95 -28.31 -19.86
CA GLY A 20 -2.07 -27.63 -18.92
C GLY A 20 -2.06 -26.09 -19.03
N ARG A 21 -2.72 -25.53 -20.05
CA ARG A 21 -2.76 -24.07 -20.26
C ARG A 21 -3.41 -23.30 -19.11
N ASN A 22 -4.47 -23.86 -18.50
CA ASN A 22 -5.15 -23.25 -17.36
C ASN A 22 -4.29 -23.31 -16.10
N ASP A 23 -3.61 -24.43 -15.86
CA ASP A 23 -2.70 -24.60 -14.73
C ASP A 23 -1.49 -23.68 -14.82
N PHE A 24 -1.01 -23.43 -16.03
CA PHE A 24 0.07 -22.47 -16.29
C PHE A 24 -0.34 -21.03 -16.00
N ILE A 25 -1.50 -20.59 -16.51
CA ILE A 25 -2.03 -19.23 -16.26
C ILE A 25 -2.27 -19.04 -14.76
N GLU A 26 -2.80 -20.05 -14.08
CA GLU A 26 -3.01 -20.02 -12.63
C GLU A 26 -1.68 -20.03 -11.87
N GLY A 27 -0.70 -20.79 -12.32
CA GLY A 27 0.67 -20.79 -11.81
C GLY A 27 1.35 -19.43 -11.91
N ILE A 28 1.22 -18.74 -13.05
CA ILE A 28 1.74 -17.36 -13.23
C ILE A 28 0.99 -16.36 -12.33
N LYS A 29 -0.32 -16.46 -12.23
CA LYS A 29 -1.12 -15.61 -11.33
C LYS A 29 -0.72 -15.82 -9.87
N ASN A 30 -0.58 -17.06 -9.44
CA ASN A 30 -0.15 -17.41 -8.08
C ASN A 30 1.30 -16.97 -7.81
N TYR A 31 2.20 -17.08 -8.79
CA TYR A 31 3.57 -16.58 -8.68
C TYR A 31 3.60 -15.05 -8.52
N ASN A 32 2.87 -14.32 -9.37
CA ASN A 32 2.76 -12.87 -9.30
C ASN A 32 2.15 -12.42 -7.97
N GLN A 33 1.13 -13.11 -7.47
CA GLN A 33 0.54 -12.82 -6.16
C GLN A 33 1.55 -13.00 -5.03
N LYS A 34 2.29 -14.10 -5.01
CA LYS A 34 3.32 -14.35 -3.97
C LYS A 34 4.50 -13.39 -4.05
N PHE A 35 4.83 -12.91 -5.25
CA PHE A 35 6.04 -12.13 -5.48
C PHE A 35 5.85 -10.64 -5.23
N TYR A 36 4.65 -10.12 -5.50
CA TYR A 36 4.34 -8.69 -5.41
C TYR A 36 3.34 -8.34 -4.30
N ARG A 37 2.91 -9.30 -3.52
CA ARG A 37 2.02 -9.06 -2.37
C ARG A 37 2.78 -9.15 -1.05
N ASP A 38 2.40 -8.31 -0.11
CA ASP A 38 2.85 -8.38 1.27
C ASP A 38 2.14 -9.53 1.99
N VAL A 39 2.91 -10.42 2.61
CA VAL A 39 2.40 -11.67 3.21
C VAL A 39 1.43 -11.39 4.37
N LEU A 40 1.66 -10.30 5.12
CA LEU A 40 0.83 -9.97 6.29
C LEU A 40 -0.50 -9.33 5.88
N THR A 41 -0.46 -8.39 4.96
CA THR A 41 -1.61 -7.52 4.65
C THR A 41 -2.35 -7.91 3.38
N GLY A 42 -1.69 -8.59 2.44
CA GLY A 42 -2.22 -8.94 1.13
C GLY A 42 -2.19 -7.80 0.10
N VAL A 43 -1.87 -6.57 0.50
CA VAL A 43 -1.68 -5.44 -0.42
C VAL A 43 -0.37 -5.60 -1.20
N TYR A 44 -0.11 -4.75 -2.20
CA TYR A 44 1.18 -4.81 -2.89
C TYR A 44 2.34 -4.54 -1.93
N ASN A 45 3.50 -5.14 -2.22
CA ASN A 45 4.72 -4.94 -1.45
C ASN A 45 5.63 -3.89 -2.11
N ARG A 46 6.73 -3.51 -1.43
CA ARG A 46 7.72 -2.55 -1.93
C ARG A 46 8.30 -2.94 -3.30
N ARG A 47 8.49 -4.24 -3.56
CA ARG A 47 9.01 -4.71 -4.84
C ARG A 47 8.10 -4.33 -6.01
N TYR A 48 6.78 -4.40 -5.81
CA TYR A 48 5.82 -3.92 -6.81
C TYR A 48 6.01 -2.44 -7.11
N TYR A 49 6.29 -1.61 -6.10
CA TYR A 49 6.61 -0.20 -6.32
C TYR A 49 7.88 -0.04 -7.16
N ASP A 50 8.97 -0.71 -6.77
CA ASP A 50 10.29 -0.55 -7.40
C ASP A 50 10.30 -1.02 -8.87
N GLU A 51 9.57 -2.07 -9.20
CA GLU A 51 9.57 -2.68 -10.54
C GLU A 51 8.47 -2.11 -11.45
N TYR A 52 7.31 -1.73 -10.93
CA TYR A 52 6.15 -1.33 -11.72
C TYR A 52 5.60 0.04 -11.38
N ALA A 53 5.20 0.26 -10.12
CA ALA A 53 4.35 1.37 -9.77
C ALA A 53 5.02 2.72 -9.97
N LYS A 54 6.31 2.85 -9.70
CA LYS A 54 7.06 4.10 -9.86
C LYS A 54 7.08 4.64 -11.30
N ASN A 55 6.81 3.78 -12.29
CA ASN A 55 6.78 4.14 -13.71
C ASN A 55 5.35 4.39 -14.23
N MET A 56 4.32 4.32 -13.38
CA MET A 56 2.94 4.59 -13.78
C MET A 56 2.74 6.07 -14.07
N THR A 57 2.33 6.40 -15.28
CA THR A 57 2.14 7.79 -15.73
C THR A 57 0.70 8.28 -15.61
N GLN A 58 -0.26 7.37 -15.45
CA GLN A 58 -1.69 7.69 -15.32
C GLN A 58 -2.08 8.16 -13.91
N MET A 59 -1.22 7.97 -12.91
CA MET A 59 -1.48 8.38 -11.54
C MET A 59 -1.35 9.89 -11.39
N ASN A 60 -2.35 10.53 -10.80
CA ASN A 60 -2.35 11.97 -10.55
C ASN A 60 -2.43 12.33 -9.06
N ALA A 61 -2.35 11.35 -8.19
CA ALA A 61 -2.26 11.56 -6.75
C ALA A 61 -1.48 10.44 -6.07
N LEU A 62 -0.64 10.82 -5.10
CA LEU A 62 0.14 9.91 -4.26
C LEU A 62 0.01 10.33 -2.80
N ALA A 63 -0.22 9.39 -1.90
CA ALA A 63 -0.14 9.61 -0.46
C ALA A 63 0.79 8.61 0.22
N LEU A 64 1.61 9.11 1.16
CA LEU A 64 2.31 8.30 2.14
C LEU A 64 1.49 8.31 3.44
N ILE A 65 1.14 7.13 3.92
CA ILE A 65 0.40 6.89 5.15
C ILE A 65 1.35 6.19 6.12
N ASP A 66 1.58 6.76 7.27
CA ASP A 66 2.57 6.29 8.24
C ASP A 66 1.95 6.15 9.64
N GLY A 67 2.09 4.98 10.25
CA GLY A 67 1.56 4.66 11.59
C GLY A 67 2.15 5.55 12.69
N ASP A 68 1.29 6.14 13.53
CA ASP A 68 1.76 6.94 14.65
C ASP A 68 2.12 6.06 15.84
N ASN A 69 3.32 6.25 16.39
CA ASN A 69 3.79 5.52 17.57
C ASN A 69 3.78 3.99 17.46
N PHE A 70 3.89 3.46 16.24
CA PHE A 70 3.84 2.02 16.01
C PHE A 70 4.91 1.24 16.80
N GLY A 71 6.13 1.81 16.96
CA GLY A 71 7.17 1.26 17.81
C GLY A 71 6.73 1.05 19.26
N ILE A 72 6.00 2.00 19.84
CA ILE A 72 5.47 1.90 21.21
C ILE A 72 4.45 0.76 21.32
N ILE A 73 3.63 0.53 20.29
CA ILE A 73 2.69 -0.60 20.27
C ILE A 73 3.47 -1.93 20.31
N ASN A 74 4.52 -2.06 19.49
CA ASN A 74 5.36 -3.25 19.50
C ASN A 74 6.08 -3.47 20.83
N GLU A 75 6.62 -2.41 21.43
CA GLU A 75 7.31 -2.49 22.73
C GLU A 75 6.38 -2.88 23.86
N LYS A 76 5.16 -2.33 23.88
CA LYS A 76 4.22 -2.53 24.97
C LYS A 76 3.39 -3.81 24.84
N TYR A 77 3.00 -4.18 23.61
CA TYR A 77 2.05 -5.28 23.37
C TYR A 77 2.65 -6.43 22.53
N GLY A 78 3.91 -6.29 22.10
CA GLY A 78 4.62 -7.27 21.30
C GLY A 78 4.32 -7.18 19.80
N HIS A 79 5.20 -7.81 19.00
CA HIS A 79 5.09 -7.77 17.54
C HIS A 79 3.81 -8.43 16.99
N ALA A 80 3.23 -9.39 17.70
CA ALA A 80 1.96 -10.01 17.29
C ALA A 80 0.82 -8.98 17.27
N ALA A 81 0.72 -8.15 18.31
CA ALA A 81 -0.25 -7.05 18.35
C ALA A 81 0.01 -6.01 17.26
N GLY A 82 1.29 -5.64 17.04
CA GLY A 82 1.66 -4.74 15.95
C GLY A 82 1.28 -5.28 14.57
N ASN A 83 1.44 -6.58 14.32
CA ASN A 83 1.03 -7.20 13.07
C ASN A 83 -0.49 -7.11 12.86
N ILE A 84 -1.28 -7.30 13.91
CA ILE A 84 -2.74 -7.15 13.87
C ILE A 84 -3.11 -5.70 13.52
N VAL A 85 -2.46 -4.71 14.17
CA VAL A 85 -2.66 -3.29 13.84
C VAL A 85 -2.38 -3.01 12.38
N ILE A 86 -1.22 -3.43 11.84
CA ILE A 86 -0.84 -3.23 10.45
C ILE A 86 -1.85 -3.89 9.49
N TYR A 87 -2.28 -5.10 9.78
CA TYR A 87 -3.28 -5.80 8.98
C TYR A 87 -4.58 -4.99 8.91
N HIS A 88 -5.06 -4.51 10.04
CA HIS A 88 -6.30 -3.73 10.09
C HIS A 88 -6.17 -2.34 9.44
N ILE A 89 -5.01 -1.67 9.57
CA ILE A 89 -4.73 -0.43 8.81
C ILE A 89 -4.89 -0.69 7.31
N ALA A 90 -4.24 -1.73 6.79
CA ALA A 90 -4.33 -2.07 5.38
C ALA A 90 -5.78 -2.34 4.94
N LYS A 91 -6.53 -3.13 5.71
CA LYS A 91 -7.95 -3.42 5.43
C LYS A 91 -8.83 -2.19 5.48
N MET A 92 -8.59 -1.28 6.42
CA MET A 92 -9.33 -0.03 6.50
C MET A 92 -9.07 0.87 5.30
N ILE A 93 -7.81 0.94 4.83
CA ILE A 93 -7.48 1.70 3.62
C ILE A 93 -8.15 1.03 2.40
N GLU A 94 -8.04 -0.30 2.23
CA GLU A 94 -8.68 -1.03 1.13
C GLU A 94 -10.19 -0.76 1.05
N ASN A 95 -10.88 -0.69 2.19
CA ASN A 95 -12.31 -0.38 2.25
C ASN A 95 -12.66 1.06 1.85
N CYS A 96 -11.68 1.97 1.83
CA CYS A 96 -11.86 3.37 1.48
C CYS A 96 -11.49 3.70 0.02
N ILE A 97 -10.88 2.77 -0.70
CA ILE A 97 -10.33 3.00 -2.04
C ILE A 97 -11.08 2.18 -3.12
N ARG A 98 -10.83 2.49 -4.39
CA ARG A 98 -11.39 1.76 -5.54
C ARG A 98 -10.46 0.63 -5.94
N CYS A 99 -10.97 -0.34 -6.71
CA CYS A 99 -10.15 -1.41 -7.28
C CYS A 99 -9.08 -0.92 -8.29
N SER A 100 -9.25 0.28 -8.87
CA SER A 100 -8.27 0.94 -9.73
C SER A 100 -7.16 1.66 -8.95
N ASP A 101 -7.38 1.96 -7.67
CA ASP A 101 -6.38 2.57 -6.80
C ASP A 101 -5.34 1.52 -6.39
N VAL A 102 -4.09 1.91 -6.22
CA VAL A 102 -2.99 1.00 -5.89
C VAL A 102 -2.53 1.26 -4.45
N LEU A 103 -2.66 0.24 -3.60
CA LEU A 103 -2.19 0.28 -2.22
C LEU A 103 -0.96 -0.62 -2.07
N ILE A 104 0.12 -0.06 -1.54
CA ILE A 104 1.42 -0.72 -1.38
C ILE A 104 1.86 -0.59 0.07
N ARG A 105 2.23 -1.69 0.71
CA ARG A 105 3.01 -1.64 1.95
C ARG A 105 4.47 -1.41 1.60
N TYR A 106 4.93 -0.19 1.82
CA TYR A 106 6.26 0.23 1.39
C TYR A 106 7.36 -0.23 2.37
N GLU A 107 7.13 -0.03 3.67
CA GLU A 107 8.07 -0.41 4.72
C GLU A 107 7.37 -0.40 6.09
N GLY A 108 7.55 -1.45 6.90
CA GLY A 108 7.06 -1.48 8.28
C GLY A 108 5.57 -1.14 8.40
N ASP A 109 5.30 0.04 8.93
CA ASP A 109 3.97 0.65 9.12
C ASP A 109 3.64 1.73 8.07
N LYS A 110 4.45 1.83 6.99
CA LYS A 110 4.28 2.81 5.93
C LYS A 110 3.57 2.22 4.71
N PHE A 111 2.54 2.91 4.27
CA PHE A 111 1.78 2.55 3.07
C PHE A 111 1.84 3.67 2.04
N LEU A 112 1.95 3.30 0.76
CA LEU A 112 1.77 4.20 -0.37
C LEU A 112 0.42 3.94 -1.02
N LEU A 113 -0.32 5.01 -1.24
CA LEU A 113 -1.58 5.00 -1.97
C LEU A 113 -1.43 5.82 -3.24
N LEU A 114 -1.61 5.17 -4.40
CA LEU A 114 -1.59 5.80 -5.71
C LEU A 114 -2.99 5.82 -6.28
N MET A 115 -3.40 6.97 -6.82
CA MET A 115 -4.73 7.16 -7.38
C MET A 115 -4.66 7.80 -8.76
N GLU A 116 -5.57 7.39 -9.64
CA GLU A 116 -5.77 7.99 -10.96
C GLU A 116 -7.12 8.69 -11.05
N ASN A 117 -7.22 9.68 -11.95
CA ASN A 117 -8.48 10.35 -12.26
C ASN A 117 -9.24 10.86 -11.03
N ILE A 118 -8.54 11.45 -10.07
CA ILE A 118 -9.12 12.02 -8.86
C ILE A 118 -8.87 13.54 -8.83
N SER A 119 -9.87 14.33 -8.42
CA SER A 119 -9.67 15.76 -8.17
C SER A 119 -8.96 15.99 -6.84
N SER A 120 -8.26 17.13 -6.72
CA SER A 120 -7.55 17.50 -5.49
C SER A 120 -8.46 17.51 -4.26
N GLN A 121 -9.68 18.05 -4.42
CA GLN A 121 -10.67 18.10 -3.34
C GLN A 121 -11.13 16.69 -2.91
N MET A 122 -11.44 15.81 -3.87
CA MET A 122 -11.85 14.43 -3.58
C MET A 122 -10.71 13.62 -2.96
N PHE A 123 -9.48 13.86 -3.40
CA PHE A 123 -8.30 13.24 -2.82
C PHE A 123 -8.13 13.62 -1.35
N GLU A 124 -8.18 14.92 -1.02
CA GLU A 124 -8.09 15.40 0.35
C GLU A 124 -9.20 14.82 1.25
N MET A 125 -10.45 14.83 0.76
CA MET A 125 -11.58 14.22 1.49
C MET A 125 -11.34 12.74 1.76
N LYS A 126 -10.81 12.00 0.77
CA LYS A 126 -10.52 10.58 0.91
C LYS A 126 -9.42 10.33 1.95
N LEU A 127 -8.33 11.11 1.95
CA LEU A 127 -7.26 10.99 2.94
C LEU A 127 -7.76 11.27 4.36
N LYS A 128 -8.56 12.32 4.55
CA LYS A 128 -9.17 12.62 5.84
C LYS A 128 -10.09 11.49 6.32
N ARG A 129 -10.90 10.93 5.42
CA ARG A 129 -11.76 9.78 5.74
C ARG A 129 -10.95 8.55 6.15
N ILE A 130 -9.84 8.26 5.48
CA ILE A 130 -8.94 7.16 5.83
C ILE A 130 -8.36 7.37 7.23
N ALA A 131 -7.81 8.56 7.52
CA ALA A 131 -7.23 8.88 8.83
C ALA A 131 -8.27 8.76 9.94
N GLU A 132 -9.48 9.30 9.74
CA GLU A 132 -10.58 9.24 10.69
C GLU A 132 -11.07 7.80 10.93
N ALA A 133 -11.21 7.01 9.87
CA ALA A 133 -11.64 5.62 9.97
C ALA A 133 -10.63 4.77 10.77
N ILE A 134 -9.33 5.00 10.55
CA ILE A 134 -8.26 4.32 11.29
C ILE A 134 -8.25 4.76 12.75
N ASN A 135 -8.34 6.06 13.03
CA ASN A 135 -8.33 6.59 14.38
C ASN A 135 -9.52 6.11 15.24
N ASN A 136 -10.67 5.88 14.62
CA ASN A 136 -11.89 5.41 15.28
C ASN A 136 -11.98 3.88 15.38
N MET A 137 -11.03 3.14 14.80
CA MET A 137 -11.07 1.68 14.79
C MET A 137 -10.79 1.10 16.17
N VAL A 138 -11.57 0.08 16.54
CA VAL A 138 -11.37 -0.73 17.75
C VAL A 138 -11.07 -2.16 17.34
N LEU A 139 -9.96 -2.68 17.83
CA LEU A 139 -9.56 -4.07 17.59
C LEU A 139 -10.23 -4.98 18.62
N GLU A 140 -10.89 -6.03 18.16
CA GLU A 140 -11.58 -6.99 19.05
C GLU A 140 -10.61 -7.67 20.02
N GLU A 141 -9.45 -8.09 19.51
CA GLU A 141 -8.42 -8.79 20.30
C GLU A 141 -7.65 -7.84 21.24
N TYR A 142 -7.61 -6.55 20.92
CA TYR A 142 -6.88 -5.51 21.67
C TYR A 142 -7.71 -4.23 21.80
N PRO A 143 -8.86 -4.26 22.49
CA PRO A 143 -9.80 -3.11 22.52
C PRO A 143 -9.25 -1.87 23.22
N HIS A 144 -8.15 -1.99 23.94
CA HIS A 144 -7.47 -0.89 24.63
C HIS A 144 -6.35 -0.24 23.80
N ILE A 145 -5.93 -0.85 22.66
CA ILE A 145 -4.97 -0.23 21.77
C ILE A 145 -5.68 0.85 20.95
N ARG A 146 -5.13 2.07 21.00
CA ARG A 146 -5.52 3.18 20.13
C ARG A 146 -4.34 3.49 19.23
N PHE A 147 -4.62 3.71 17.95
CA PHE A 147 -3.60 4.08 16.99
C PHE A 147 -4.17 5.06 15.97
N SER A 148 -3.29 5.80 15.35
CA SER A 148 -3.60 6.75 14.31
C SER A 148 -2.56 6.69 13.22
N VAL A 149 -2.78 7.41 12.16
CA VAL A 149 -1.84 7.56 11.04
C VAL A 149 -1.64 9.04 10.72
N THR A 150 -0.44 9.38 10.32
CA THR A 150 -0.13 10.67 9.70
C THR A 150 0.01 10.47 8.20
N ILE A 151 -0.62 11.34 7.41
CA ILE A 151 -0.71 11.20 5.95
C ILE A 151 -0.14 12.45 5.28
N GLY A 152 0.83 12.24 4.38
CA GLY A 152 1.32 13.25 3.45
C GLY A 152 0.81 12.96 2.04
N GLY A 153 0.03 13.86 1.46
CA GLY A 153 -0.58 13.71 0.13
C GLY A 153 -0.07 14.73 -0.87
N VAL A 154 0.19 14.29 -2.10
CA VAL A 154 0.59 15.12 -3.24
C VAL A 154 -0.37 14.87 -4.39
N HIS A 155 -0.97 15.94 -4.91
CA HIS A 155 -1.84 15.90 -6.07
C HIS A 155 -1.24 16.71 -7.22
N GLY A 156 -1.27 16.15 -8.42
CA GLY A 156 -0.75 16.78 -9.64
C GLY A 156 -0.02 15.77 -10.51
N VAL A 157 0.33 16.20 -11.72
CA VAL A 157 1.10 15.39 -12.67
C VAL A 157 2.58 15.63 -12.39
N LEU A 158 3.16 14.79 -11.55
CA LEU A 158 4.58 14.77 -11.22
C LEU A 158 5.13 13.35 -11.46
N PRO A 159 6.42 13.20 -11.75
CA PRO A 159 7.06 11.89 -11.64
C PRO A 159 6.82 11.32 -10.26
N LEU A 160 6.41 10.05 -10.18
CA LEU A 160 6.03 9.45 -8.89
C LEU A 160 7.16 9.45 -7.86
N GLU A 161 8.42 9.44 -8.30
CA GLU A 161 9.57 9.58 -7.38
C GLU A 161 9.63 10.96 -6.72
N GLU A 162 9.27 12.04 -7.44
CA GLU A 162 9.20 13.39 -6.87
C GLU A 162 8.00 13.52 -5.94
N ALA A 163 6.84 13.04 -6.39
CA ALA A 163 5.64 12.99 -5.55
C ALA A 163 5.88 12.21 -4.25
N PHE A 164 6.62 11.10 -4.31
CA PHE A 164 6.99 10.31 -3.13
C PHE A 164 7.88 11.12 -2.16
N LYS A 165 8.92 11.81 -2.66
CA LYS A 165 9.80 12.63 -1.83
C LYS A 165 9.03 13.75 -1.13
N GLU A 166 8.12 14.40 -1.83
CA GLU A 166 7.26 15.45 -1.27
C GLU A 166 6.27 14.88 -0.23
N ALA A 167 5.61 13.78 -0.54
CA ALA A 167 4.71 13.12 0.41
C ALA A 167 5.44 12.70 1.68
N TYR A 168 6.67 12.19 1.55
CA TYR A 168 7.51 11.84 2.69
C TYR A 168 7.81 13.06 3.58
N GLN A 169 8.21 14.20 2.99
CA GLN A 169 8.47 15.44 3.73
C GLN A 169 7.22 15.95 4.46
N LEU A 170 6.06 15.90 3.80
CA LEU A 170 4.77 16.29 4.41
C LEU A 170 4.43 15.36 5.59
N THR A 171 4.63 14.05 5.44
CA THR A 171 4.38 13.09 6.51
C THR A 171 5.28 13.36 7.72
N GLU A 172 6.59 13.58 7.51
CA GLU A 172 7.52 13.94 8.59
C GLU A 172 7.16 15.25 9.30
N GLN A 173 6.65 16.23 8.56
CA GLN A 173 6.15 17.48 9.15
C GLN A 173 4.88 17.22 10.00
N GLY A 174 3.93 16.45 9.44
CA GLY A 174 2.66 16.11 10.12
C GLY A 174 2.84 15.26 11.36
N LYS A 175 3.90 14.44 11.44
CA LYS A 175 4.21 13.61 12.62
C LYS A 175 4.43 14.39 13.92
N LYS A 176 4.71 15.68 13.84
CA LYS A 176 4.81 16.56 15.02
C LYS A 176 3.48 16.73 15.73
N GLU A 177 2.37 16.69 14.99
CA GLU A 177 1.00 16.86 15.50
C GLU A 177 0.26 15.52 15.66
N LYS A 178 0.69 14.46 14.97
CA LYS A 178 0.05 13.13 14.88
C LYS A 178 -1.41 13.18 14.41
N ASN A 179 -1.91 12.06 13.89
CA ASN A 179 -3.27 11.97 13.33
C ASN A 179 -3.59 13.15 12.39
N HIS A 180 -2.64 13.50 11.55
CA HIS A 180 -2.67 14.71 10.72
C HIS A 180 -2.61 14.36 9.23
N VAL A 181 -3.38 15.10 8.43
CA VAL A 181 -3.36 14.99 6.96
C VAL A 181 -2.80 16.27 6.39
N MET A 182 -1.63 16.20 5.80
CA MET A 182 -0.99 17.30 5.09
C MET A 182 -1.06 17.08 3.59
N MET A 183 -1.38 18.12 2.85
CA MET A 183 -1.47 18.05 1.38
C MET A 183 -0.72 19.16 0.70
N LYS A 184 -0.01 18.80 -0.39
CA LYS A 184 0.44 19.75 -1.40
C LYS A 184 -0.50 19.67 -2.60
N ARG A 185 -1.02 20.81 -2.99
CA ARG A 185 -1.80 21.02 -4.22
C ARG A 185 -0.88 21.57 -5.31
N PRO A 186 -1.21 21.36 -6.59
CA PRO A 186 -0.44 21.94 -7.69
C PRO A 186 -0.38 23.46 -7.61
#